data_8ae79d91ab3b9089bbcfdb0b9cc7cecf
#
_entry.id   8ae79d91ab3b9089bbcfdb0b9cc7cecf
#
_cell.length_a   1.000
_cell.length_b   1.000
_cell.length_c   1.000
_cell.angle_alpha   90.00
_cell.angle_beta   90.00
_cell.angle_gamma   90.00
#
_symmetry.space_group_name_H-M   'P 1'
#
loop_
_entity.id
_entity.type
_entity.pdbx_description
1 polymer ?
#
loop_
_entity_poly.entity_id
_entity_poly.type
_entity_poly.pdbx_seq_one_letter_code
_entity_poly.pdbx_strand_id
1 'polypeptide(L)'
;MDNSRILHTELCDMLGIEYPVLLAGMGGLAGEGHAAQPKLVAAVSNAGGMGVLGATGLPLDELRAEIREIKSLTDKPFGVDVLLPEDLSVSPPPNMSLVKLKRNFIPKQHIDFVEKLAADYGVPLTEIRQELVFSVEHSKKQIQVLLEEGVPLYCAGLGIPDWLVPMAHEGGMKVLGLAGNVRGALRHKKARDDFIVAQGYEAGGHTGRIGTFALVPQVVDAVAPTPVLAAGGIGDGRGLVAALVLGAVGIWVGTAFLFAEEANITDIHRKMITEANEEDTRISRVWTGKTLRQIKNPIQEAFDSSGLRPLPMLVQLLLMMDLINSLAKAERHDLLCAPTGQIVGMLKETKPAKQILDDMVNGAIKLLGETLPTKVKIES
;
A
#
# COMPACT_ATOMS: atom_id res chain seq x y z
N MET A 1 -16.06 30.43 -3.19
CA MET A 1 -16.57 29.19 -3.83
C MET A 1 -17.82 28.81 -3.05
N ASP A 2 -18.89 28.43 -3.77
CA ASP A 2 -20.12 27.98 -3.13
C ASP A 2 -19.84 26.70 -2.33
N ASN A 3 -19.81 26.83 -0.99
CA ASN A 3 -19.47 25.75 -0.04
C ASN A 3 -20.57 24.65 0.06
N SER A 4 -21.55 24.65 -0.85
CA SER A 4 -22.69 23.72 -0.83
C SER A 4 -22.51 22.46 -1.69
N ARG A 5 -21.44 22.37 -2.49
CA ARG A 5 -21.21 21.22 -3.38
C ARG A 5 -20.32 20.19 -2.70
N ILE A 6 -20.87 19.01 -2.42
CA ILE A 6 -20.16 17.86 -1.85
C ILE A 6 -20.03 16.79 -2.94
N LEU A 7 -18.83 16.21 -3.08
CA LEU A 7 -18.62 15.03 -3.92
C LEU A 7 -18.92 13.79 -3.09
N HIS A 8 -20.05 13.16 -3.35
CA HIS A 8 -20.54 12.02 -2.59
C HIS A 8 -20.80 10.82 -3.49
N THR A 9 -20.50 9.62 -3.02
CA THR A 9 -20.78 8.35 -3.69
C THR A 9 -21.29 7.33 -2.66
N GLU A 10 -21.82 6.19 -3.10
CA GLU A 10 -22.28 5.12 -2.22
C GLU A 10 -21.17 4.62 -1.25
N LEU A 11 -19.89 4.73 -1.63
CA LEU A 11 -18.77 4.42 -0.74
C LEU A 11 -18.78 5.25 0.54
N CYS A 12 -19.21 6.52 0.42
CA CYS A 12 -19.26 7.43 1.56
C CYS A 12 -20.28 6.95 2.59
N ASP A 13 -21.47 6.53 2.13
CA ASP A 13 -22.52 5.97 3.00
C ASP A 13 -22.06 4.64 3.64
N MET A 14 -21.44 3.79 2.84
CA MET A 14 -21.01 2.47 3.30
C MET A 14 -19.91 2.53 4.36
N LEU A 15 -19.02 3.53 4.31
CA LEU A 15 -17.87 3.67 5.23
C LEU A 15 -18.05 4.76 6.28
N GLY A 16 -19.11 5.58 6.20
CA GLY A 16 -19.33 6.71 7.09
C GLY A 16 -18.31 7.85 6.91
N ILE A 17 -17.87 8.09 5.69
CA ILE A 17 -16.91 9.13 5.32
C ILE A 17 -17.54 10.22 4.48
N GLU A 18 -16.93 11.40 4.42
CA GLU A 18 -17.47 12.54 3.67
C GLU A 18 -17.12 12.47 2.18
N TYR A 19 -15.90 12.05 1.84
CA TYR A 19 -15.39 12.01 0.47
C TYR A 19 -14.90 10.62 0.07
N PRO A 20 -15.07 10.21 -1.20
CA PRO A 20 -14.73 8.86 -1.66
C PRO A 20 -13.22 8.67 -1.89
N VAL A 21 -12.40 9.04 -0.90
CA VAL A 21 -10.94 9.01 -0.96
C VAL A 21 -10.41 8.22 0.23
N LEU A 22 -9.72 7.12 -0.04
CA LEU A 22 -9.04 6.30 0.96
C LEU A 22 -7.52 6.45 0.81
N LEU A 23 -6.83 6.67 1.94
CA LEU A 23 -5.38 6.52 2.03
C LEU A 23 -5.01 5.04 1.87
N ALA A 24 -4.04 4.73 1.03
CA ALA A 24 -3.48 3.38 0.95
C ALA A 24 -2.71 3.03 2.24
N GLY A 25 -2.85 1.80 2.71
CA GLY A 25 -1.98 1.27 3.76
C GLY A 25 -0.54 1.16 3.24
N MET A 26 0.31 2.10 3.62
CA MET A 26 1.71 2.15 3.22
C MET A 26 2.59 1.60 4.34
N GLY A 27 2.70 0.26 4.39
CA GLY A 27 3.60 -0.44 5.31
C GLY A 27 5.07 -0.30 4.92
N GLY A 28 5.97 -0.55 5.86
CA GLY A 28 7.42 -0.61 5.64
C GLY A 28 7.89 -2.03 5.34
N LEU A 29 9.05 -2.14 4.70
CA LEU A 29 9.87 -3.34 4.78
C LEU A 29 10.62 -3.34 6.11
N ALA A 30 11.02 -4.50 6.60
CA ALA A 30 11.65 -4.66 7.92
C ALA A 30 12.66 -3.55 8.25
N GLY A 31 12.49 -2.88 9.40
CA GLY A 31 13.42 -1.88 9.91
C GLY A 31 13.27 -0.45 9.40
N GLU A 32 12.40 -0.18 8.43
CA GLU A 32 12.24 1.16 7.84
C GLU A 32 11.08 1.98 8.43
N GLY A 33 10.24 1.36 9.27
CA GLY A 33 8.97 1.97 9.65
C GLY A 33 7.96 1.94 8.48
N HIS A 34 6.81 2.52 8.69
CA HIS A 34 5.74 2.60 7.69
C HIS A 34 5.31 4.05 7.49
N ALA A 35 5.01 4.44 6.25
CA ALA A 35 4.69 5.82 5.90
C ALA A 35 3.29 6.22 6.41
N ALA A 36 2.33 5.29 6.38
CA ALA A 36 0.97 5.50 6.86
C ALA A 36 0.84 5.14 8.35
N GLN A 37 1.45 5.99 9.21
CA GLN A 37 1.39 5.92 10.67
C GLN A 37 0.15 6.64 11.25
N PRO A 38 -0.13 6.52 12.56
CA PRO A 38 -1.29 7.10 13.21
C PRO A 38 -1.59 8.56 12.87
N LYS A 39 -0.57 9.42 12.80
CA LYS A 39 -0.75 10.84 12.48
C LYS A 39 -1.31 11.06 11.07
N LEU A 40 -0.76 10.39 10.06
CA LEU A 40 -1.26 10.50 8.69
C LEU A 40 -2.65 9.90 8.55
N VAL A 41 -2.88 8.73 9.17
CA VAL A 41 -4.19 8.05 9.19
C VAL A 41 -5.27 8.97 9.76
N ALA A 42 -5.02 9.52 10.95
CA ALA A 42 -5.95 10.43 11.60
C ALA A 42 -6.17 11.72 10.79
N ALA A 43 -5.11 12.29 10.20
CA ALA A 43 -5.21 13.51 9.39
C ALA A 43 -6.11 13.32 8.17
N VAL A 44 -5.99 12.19 7.45
CA VAL A 44 -6.86 11.86 6.30
C VAL A 44 -8.30 11.61 6.73
N SER A 45 -8.51 10.88 7.84
CA SER A 45 -9.85 10.63 8.39
C SER A 45 -10.53 11.93 8.84
N ASN A 46 -9.81 12.81 9.54
CA ASN A 46 -10.29 14.12 9.97
C ASN A 46 -10.58 15.08 8.80
N ALA A 47 -9.92 14.86 7.66
CA ALA A 47 -10.16 15.62 6.43
C ALA A 47 -11.39 15.16 5.66
N GLY A 48 -12.11 14.12 6.11
CA GLY A 48 -13.32 13.60 5.50
C GLY A 48 -13.13 12.39 4.57
N GLY A 49 -11.90 11.93 4.37
CA GLY A 49 -11.59 10.66 3.72
C GLY A 49 -11.55 9.50 4.72
N MET A 50 -10.85 8.42 4.38
CA MET A 50 -10.56 7.32 5.30
C MET A 50 -9.07 7.03 5.33
N GLY A 51 -8.43 7.27 6.45
CA GLY A 51 -7.06 6.86 6.69
C GLY A 51 -6.94 5.34 6.85
N VAL A 52 -5.88 4.75 6.33
CA VAL A 52 -5.61 3.31 6.52
C VAL A 52 -4.19 3.11 7.03
N LEU A 53 -4.07 2.48 8.19
CA LEU A 53 -2.81 2.15 8.82
C LEU A 53 -2.08 1.06 8.03
N GLY A 54 -0.82 1.27 7.70
CA GLY A 54 0.02 0.24 7.07
C GLY A 54 0.67 -0.66 8.12
N ALA A 55 -0.01 -1.68 8.59
CA ALA A 55 0.37 -2.46 9.77
C ALA A 55 1.13 -3.76 9.47
N THR A 56 1.61 -3.95 8.23
CA THR A 56 2.35 -5.15 7.84
C THR A 56 3.62 -5.31 8.66
N GLY A 57 3.76 -6.47 9.31
CA GLY A 57 4.95 -6.81 10.09
C GLY A 57 5.00 -6.21 11.50
N LEU A 58 3.99 -5.45 11.93
CA LEU A 58 3.93 -4.96 13.30
C LEU A 58 3.69 -6.10 14.29
N PRO A 59 4.42 -6.14 15.42
CA PRO A 59 4.09 -6.96 16.56
C PRO A 59 2.68 -6.64 17.09
N LEU A 60 2.01 -7.62 17.72
CA LEU A 60 0.63 -7.46 18.17
C LEU A 60 0.44 -6.29 19.14
N ASP A 61 1.41 -6.09 20.04
CA ASP A 61 1.37 -5.00 21.02
C ASP A 61 1.54 -3.63 20.37
N GLU A 62 2.44 -3.52 19.38
CA GLU A 62 2.63 -2.30 18.59
C GLU A 62 1.39 -2.01 17.73
N LEU A 63 0.83 -3.02 17.05
CA LEU A 63 -0.41 -2.88 16.30
C LEU A 63 -1.53 -2.31 17.17
N ARG A 64 -1.70 -2.86 18.38
CA ARG A 64 -2.70 -2.37 19.35
C ARG A 64 -2.40 -0.92 19.79
N ALA A 65 -1.15 -0.61 20.06
CA ALA A 65 -0.74 0.73 20.49
C ALA A 65 -1.03 1.77 19.40
N GLU A 66 -0.69 1.48 18.14
CA GLU A 66 -0.95 2.38 17.03
C GLU A 66 -2.45 2.58 16.75
N ILE A 67 -3.26 1.52 16.83
CA ILE A 67 -4.72 1.64 16.72
C ILE A 67 -5.27 2.58 17.81
N ARG A 68 -4.80 2.45 19.04
CA ARG A 68 -5.20 3.32 20.16
C ARG A 68 -4.71 4.75 20.00
N GLU A 69 -3.53 4.94 19.44
CA GLU A 69 -3.04 6.27 19.07
C GLU A 69 -3.94 6.92 18.02
N ILE A 70 -4.31 6.21 16.94
CA ILE A 70 -5.27 6.74 15.96
C ILE A 70 -6.56 7.18 16.65
N LYS A 71 -7.14 6.35 17.50
CA LYS A 71 -8.39 6.66 18.24
C LYS A 71 -8.24 7.87 19.18
N SER A 72 -7.03 8.18 19.64
CA SER A 72 -6.78 9.38 20.42
C SER A 72 -6.70 10.66 19.58
N LEU A 73 -6.44 10.52 18.26
CA LEU A 73 -6.26 11.63 17.31
C LEU A 73 -7.51 11.90 16.46
N THR A 74 -8.44 10.94 16.38
CA THR A 74 -9.66 11.08 15.59
C THR A 74 -10.81 10.23 16.14
N ASP A 75 -12.04 10.74 16.00
CA ASP A 75 -13.29 10.02 16.20
C ASP A 75 -13.88 9.46 14.87
N LYS A 76 -13.20 9.71 13.76
CA LYS A 76 -13.62 9.31 12.43
C LYS A 76 -13.22 7.86 12.11
N PRO A 77 -13.92 7.18 11.19
CA PRO A 77 -13.56 5.83 10.77
C PRO A 77 -12.18 5.78 10.13
N PHE A 78 -11.47 4.67 10.34
CA PHE A 78 -10.19 4.36 9.72
C PHE A 78 -10.09 2.86 9.43
N GLY A 79 -9.16 2.49 8.54
CA GLY A 79 -8.87 1.09 8.22
C GLY A 79 -7.50 0.66 8.68
N VAL A 80 -7.25 -0.65 8.61
CA VAL A 80 -5.94 -1.25 8.86
C VAL A 80 -5.59 -2.23 7.75
N ASP A 81 -4.43 -2.06 7.13
CA ASP A 81 -3.88 -2.93 6.08
C ASP A 81 -2.83 -3.87 6.67
N VAL A 82 -3.11 -5.16 6.60
CA VAL A 82 -2.18 -6.22 6.98
C VAL A 82 -2.03 -7.17 5.80
N LEU A 83 -0.81 -7.30 5.29
CA LEU A 83 -0.52 -8.24 4.22
C LEU A 83 -0.60 -9.69 4.70
N LEU A 84 -1.54 -10.46 4.15
CA LEU A 84 -1.66 -11.90 4.40
C LEU A 84 -1.23 -12.66 3.15
N PRO A 85 -0.12 -13.41 3.19
CA PRO A 85 0.26 -14.25 2.07
C PRO A 85 -0.82 -15.32 1.81
N GLU A 86 -1.24 -15.46 0.55
CA GLU A 86 -2.22 -16.48 0.12
C GLU A 86 -1.66 -17.90 0.30
N ASP A 87 -0.37 -18.06 0.06
CA ASP A 87 0.33 -19.33 0.16
C ASP A 87 1.32 -19.32 1.34
N LEU A 88 0.87 -19.84 2.45
CA LEU A 88 1.68 -20.11 3.64
C LEU A 88 2.33 -21.50 3.59
N SER A 89 2.25 -22.24 2.46
CA SER A 89 2.93 -23.54 2.30
C SER A 89 4.45 -23.42 2.45
N VAL A 90 5.00 -22.22 2.24
CA VAL A 90 6.40 -21.87 2.49
C VAL A 90 6.60 -21.26 3.89
N SER A 91 5.57 -21.25 4.73
CA SER A 91 5.74 -20.83 6.12
C SER A 91 6.74 -21.73 6.80
N PRO A 92 7.74 -21.16 7.47
CA PRO A 92 8.70 -21.97 8.22
C PRO A 92 7.95 -22.83 9.24
N PRO A 93 8.43 -24.04 9.50
CA PRO A 93 7.93 -24.82 10.61
C PRO A 93 7.97 -23.99 11.89
N PRO A 94 6.93 -24.05 12.74
CA PRO A 94 6.96 -23.40 14.04
C PRO A 94 8.27 -23.81 14.76
N ASN A 95 9.01 -22.84 15.25
CA ASN A 95 10.31 -22.97 15.90
C ASN A 95 11.57 -23.09 14.99
N MET A 96 11.49 -22.80 13.70
CA MET A 96 12.70 -22.69 12.87
C MET A 96 13.24 -21.26 12.94
N SER A 97 14.50 -21.09 13.38
CA SER A 97 15.14 -19.77 13.40
C SER A 97 15.36 -19.24 11.97
N LEU A 98 15.34 -17.90 11.79
CA LEU A 98 15.63 -17.24 10.52
C LEU A 98 16.96 -17.68 9.92
N VAL A 99 17.97 -17.95 10.76
CA VAL A 99 19.28 -18.44 10.34
C VAL A 99 19.18 -19.81 9.67
N LYS A 100 18.41 -20.73 10.26
CA LYS A 100 18.18 -22.05 9.65
C LYS A 100 17.39 -21.95 8.36
N LEU A 101 16.39 -21.06 8.30
CA LEU A 101 15.64 -20.78 7.08
C LEU A 101 16.56 -20.28 5.97
N LYS A 102 17.40 -19.28 6.25
CA LYS A 102 18.35 -18.74 5.27
C LYS A 102 19.28 -19.82 4.74
N ARG A 103 19.86 -20.62 5.61
CA ARG A 103 20.79 -21.70 5.20
C ARG A 103 20.14 -22.78 4.35
N ASN A 104 18.87 -23.11 4.60
CA ASN A 104 18.19 -24.23 3.93
C ASN A 104 17.53 -23.85 2.60
N PHE A 105 17.10 -22.59 2.44
CA PHE A 105 16.26 -22.19 1.30
C PHE A 105 16.90 -21.13 0.38
N ILE A 106 17.99 -20.46 0.82
CA ILE A 106 18.65 -19.42 0.04
C ILE A 106 19.93 -20.01 -0.59
N PRO A 107 20.03 -19.99 -1.94
CA PRO A 107 21.26 -20.44 -2.60
C PRO A 107 22.46 -19.60 -2.19
N LYS A 108 23.60 -20.27 -1.96
CA LYS A 108 24.85 -19.62 -1.49
C LYS A 108 25.25 -18.41 -2.36
N GLN A 109 25.14 -18.52 -3.68
CA GLN A 109 25.47 -17.43 -4.60
C GLN A 109 24.67 -16.13 -4.35
N HIS A 110 23.43 -16.23 -3.84
CA HIS A 110 22.61 -15.07 -3.49
C HIS A 110 23.08 -14.45 -2.17
N ILE A 111 23.46 -15.29 -1.20
CA ILE A 111 24.02 -14.83 0.08
C ILE A 111 25.35 -14.11 -0.18
N ASP A 112 26.27 -14.73 -0.91
CA ASP A 112 27.59 -14.16 -1.25
C ASP A 112 27.44 -12.82 -1.99
N PHE A 113 26.44 -12.72 -2.86
CA PHE A 113 26.13 -11.46 -3.58
C PHE A 113 25.68 -10.35 -2.61
N VAL A 114 24.77 -10.63 -1.69
CA VAL A 114 24.28 -9.63 -0.73
C VAL A 114 25.39 -9.23 0.25
N GLU A 115 26.22 -10.17 0.69
CA GLU A 115 27.40 -9.88 1.52
C GLU A 115 28.39 -8.96 0.80
N LYS A 116 28.68 -9.27 -0.47
CA LYS A 116 29.52 -8.41 -1.32
C LYS A 116 28.91 -7.03 -1.49
N LEU A 117 27.62 -6.94 -1.78
CA LEU A 117 26.92 -5.69 -1.97
C LEU A 117 26.98 -4.80 -0.72
N ALA A 118 26.79 -5.38 0.46
CA ALA A 118 26.94 -4.67 1.73
C ALA A 118 28.38 -4.13 1.92
N ALA A 119 29.37 -4.95 1.60
CA ALA A 119 30.78 -4.54 1.66
C ALA A 119 31.12 -3.42 0.66
N ASP A 120 30.61 -3.49 -0.59
CA ASP A 120 30.81 -2.48 -1.63
C ASP A 120 30.26 -1.10 -1.19
N TYR A 121 29.19 -1.07 -0.39
CA TYR A 121 28.62 0.17 0.19
C TYR A 121 29.17 0.50 1.59
N GLY A 122 30.13 -0.27 2.10
CA GLY A 122 30.72 -0.04 3.41
C GLY A 122 29.77 -0.25 4.59
N VAL A 123 28.74 -1.08 4.41
CA VAL A 123 27.71 -1.35 5.44
C VAL A 123 27.94 -2.76 6.01
N PRO A 124 28.32 -2.90 7.29
CA PRO A 124 28.47 -4.21 7.90
C PRO A 124 27.09 -4.87 8.08
N LEU A 125 26.93 -6.09 7.55
CA LEU A 125 25.69 -6.84 7.74
C LEU A 125 25.48 -7.19 9.21
N THR A 126 24.31 -6.82 9.70
CA THR A 126 23.83 -7.18 11.02
C THR A 126 22.70 -8.18 10.88
N GLU A 127 22.91 -9.39 11.39
CA GLU A 127 21.90 -10.44 11.36
C GLU A 127 20.68 -10.04 12.20
N ILE A 128 19.48 -10.12 11.58
CA ILE A 128 18.22 -9.91 12.31
C ILE A 128 17.96 -11.15 13.17
N ARG A 129 17.84 -10.94 14.49
CA ARG A 129 17.49 -11.98 15.45
C ARG A 129 15.99 -11.99 15.79
N GLN A 130 15.23 -11.04 15.24
CA GLN A 130 13.80 -10.90 15.49
C GLN A 130 13.04 -12.07 14.86
N GLU A 131 12.13 -12.67 15.62
CA GLU A 131 11.26 -13.71 15.10
C GLU A 131 10.25 -13.08 14.14
N LEU A 132 10.42 -13.35 12.85
CA LEU A 132 9.37 -13.09 11.87
C LEU A 132 8.35 -14.21 11.96
N VAL A 133 7.19 -13.88 12.50
CA VAL A 133 6.11 -14.83 12.62
C VAL A 133 5.14 -14.65 11.46
N PHE A 134 5.43 -15.31 10.33
CA PHE A 134 4.45 -15.47 9.25
C PHE A 134 3.75 -16.82 9.45
N SER A 135 2.63 -16.82 10.16
CA SER A 135 1.81 -18.02 10.33
C SER A 135 0.34 -17.67 10.29
N VAL A 136 -0.50 -18.65 9.91
CA VAL A 136 -1.97 -18.49 9.96
C VAL A 136 -2.43 -18.12 11.37
N GLU A 137 -1.81 -18.69 12.39
CA GLU A 137 -2.14 -18.39 13.78
C GLU A 137 -1.83 -16.94 14.15
N HIS A 138 -0.64 -16.44 13.75
CA HIS A 138 -0.26 -15.05 13.99
C HIS A 138 -1.21 -14.09 13.25
N SER A 139 -1.52 -14.37 11.98
CA SER A 139 -2.47 -13.59 11.20
C SER A 139 -3.85 -13.54 11.85
N LYS A 140 -4.34 -14.67 12.37
CA LYS A 140 -5.61 -14.69 13.12
C LYS A 140 -5.55 -13.85 14.39
N LYS A 141 -4.42 -13.83 15.09
CA LYS A 141 -4.22 -12.97 16.27
C LYS A 141 -4.21 -11.48 15.88
N GLN A 142 -3.61 -11.12 14.73
CA GLN A 142 -3.69 -9.75 14.23
C GLN A 142 -5.14 -9.35 13.95
N ILE A 143 -5.91 -10.17 13.22
CA ILE A 143 -7.34 -9.91 12.99
C ILE A 143 -8.12 -9.82 14.31
N GLN A 144 -7.82 -10.68 15.28
CA GLN A 144 -8.45 -10.62 16.60
C GLN A 144 -8.17 -9.27 17.30
N VAL A 145 -6.95 -8.75 17.22
CA VAL A 145 -6.61 -7.41 17.75
C VAL A 145 -7.46 -6.33 17.07
N LEU A 146 -7.64 -6.39 15.76
CA LEU A 146 -8.48 -5.41 15.04
C LEU A 146 -9.93 -5.46 15.51
N LEU A 147 -10.48 -6.66 15.70
CA LEU A 147 -11.86 -6.86 16.20
C LEU A 147 -12.02 -6.36 17.64
N GLU A 148 -11.10 -6.70 18.53
CA GLU A 148 -11.12 -6.24 19.92
C GLU A 148 -11.01 -4.71 20.03
N GLU A 149 -10.24 -4.10 19.16
CA GLU A 149 -10.12 -2.64 19.08
C GLU A 149 -11.24 -2.00 18.24
N GLY A 150 -12.21 -2.76 17.69
CA GLY A 150 -13.35 -2.23 16.96
C GLY A 150 -12.97 -1.48 15.68
N VAL A 151 -11.95 -1.96 14.95
CA VAL A 151 -11.54 -1.41 13.65
C VAL A 151 -12.65 -1.68 12.63
N PRO A 152 -13.20 -0.67 11.93
CA PRO A 152 -14.33 -0.87 11.03
C PRO A 152 -13.98 -1.48 9.67
N LEU A 153 -12.72 -1.35 9.21
CA LEU A 153 -12.29 -1.81 7.89
C LEU A 153 -10.93 -2.51 7.97
N TYR A 154 -10.88 -3.74 7.51
CA TYR A 154 -9.67 -4.49 7.21
C TYR A 154 -9.33 -4.40 5.72
N CYS A 155 -8.08 -4.11 5.39
CA CYS A 155 -7.60 -4.07 4.02
C CYS A 155 -6.63 -5.23 3.77
N ALA A 156 -6.95 -6.05 2.75
CA ALA A 156 -6.21 -7.27 2.41
C ALA A 156 -5.32 -7.06 1.20
N GLY A 157 -4.02 -7.01 1.41
CA GLY A 157 -3.03 -7.14 0.33
C GLY A 157 -2.50 -8.58 0.21
N LEU A 158 -2.14 -9.00 -1.01
CA LEU A 158 -1.43 -10.23 -1.36
C LEU A 158 -2.20 -11.56 -1.30
N GLY A 159 -3.29 -11.68 -0.60
CA GLY A 159 -4.09 -12.89 -0.53
C GLY A 159 -5.33 -12.72 0.33
N ILE A 160 -6.26 -13.66 0.21
CA ILE A 160 -7.48 -13.69 1.00
C ILE A 160 -7.76 -15.13 1.44
N PRO A 161 -7.29 -15.53 2.62
CA PRO A 161 -7.58 -16.84 3.18
C PRO A 161 -9.08 -17.04 3.42
N ASP A 162 -9.61 -18.24 3.19
CA ASP A 162 -11.04 -18.54 3.31
C ASP A 162 -11.64 -18.26 4.70
N TRP A 163 -10.82 -18.26 5.75
CA TRP A 163 -11.26 -17.97 7.12
C TRP A 163 -11.41 -16.48 7.41
N LEU A 164 -10.81 -15.59 6.61
CA LEU A 164 -10.67 -14.17 6.93
C LEU A 164 -12.01 -13.43 6.89
N VAL A 165 -12.71 -13.46 5.75
CA VAL A 165 -13.95 -12.71 5.57
C VAL A 165 -15.04 -13.14 6.56
N PRO A 166 -15.29 -14.46 6.77
CA PRO A 166 -16.21 -14.89 7.80
C PRO A 166 -15.87 -14.35 9.19
N MET A 167 -14.60 -14.41 9.59
CA MET A 167 -14.15 -13.92 10.89
C MET A 167 -14.32 -12.40 11.03
N ALA A 168 -14.01 -11.64 9.99
CA ALA A 168 -14.19 -10.19 9.98
C ALA A 168 -15.67 -9.80 10.09
N HIS A 169 -16.53 -10.40 9.26
CA HIS A 169 -17.97 -10.11 9.24
C HIS A 169 -18.68 -10.50 10.55
N GLU A 170 -18.31 -11.64 11.15
CA GLU A 170 -18.83 -12.04 12.46
C GLU A 170 -18.54 -11.00 13.54
N GLY A 171 -17.39 -10.33 13.46
CA GLY A 171 -17.01 -9.23 14.34
C GLY A 171 -17.49 -7.83 13.87
N GLY A 172 -18.27 -7.72 12.80
CA GLY A 172 -18.80 -6.46 12.28
C GLY A 172 -17.80 -5.61 11.49
N MET A 173 -16.62 -6.15 11.15
CA MET A 173 -15.57 -5.49 10.39
C MET A 173 -15.75 -5.76 8.89
N LYS A 174 -15.71 -4.71 8.07
CA LYS A 174 -15.73 -4.82 6.60
C LYS A 174 -14.36 -5.24 6.05
N VAL A 175 -14.36 -5.84 4.86
CA VAL A 175 -13.15 -6.30 4.19
C VAL A 175 -13.01 -5.65 2.82
N LEU A 176 -11.83 -5.10 2.55
CA LEU A 176 -11.42 -4.51 1.27
C LEU A 176 -10.24 -5.31 0.72
N GLY A 177 -10.39 -5.87 -0.48
CA GLY A 177 -9.35 -6.66 -1.14
C GLY A 177 -8.68 -5.95 -2.30
N LEU A 178 -7.35 -6.13 -2.48
CA LEU A 178 -6.59 -5.51 -3.57
C LEU A 178 -6.34 -6.49 -4.72
N ALA A 179 -6.68 -6.08 -5.95
CA ALA A 179 -6.53 -6.86 -7.15
C ALA A 179 -5.80 -6.10 -8.27
N GLY A 180 -4.75 -6.70 -8.84
CA GLY A 180 -4.04 -6.18 -10.01
C GLY A 180 -4.50 -6.79 -11.34
N ASN A 181 -5.56 -7.59 -11.36
CA ASN A 181 -6.18 -8.17 -12.55
C ASN A 181 -7.58 -8.73 -12.24
N VAL A 182 -8.39 -8.98 -13.28
CA VAL A 182 -9.77 -9.48 -13.15
C VAL A 182 -9.84 -10.82 -12.42
N ARG A 183 -8.91 -11.73 -12.65
CA ARG A 183 -8.89 -13.04 -11.97
C ARG A 183 -8.72 -12.89 -10.45
N GLY A 184 -7.87 -11.95 -10.01
CA GLY A 184 -7.72 -11.59 -8.60
C GLY A 184 -9.02 -10.99 -8.04
N ALA A 185 -9.62 -10.05 -8.74
CA ALA A 185 -10.87 -9.42 -8.35
C ALA A 185 -12.02 -10.44 -8.20
N LEU A 186 -12.12 -11.41 -9.11
CA LEU A 186 -13.11 -12.48 -9.01
C LEU A 186 -12.89 -13.40 -7.78
N ARG A 187 -11.64 -13.56 -7.31
CA ARG A 187 -11.37 -14.29 -6.06
C ARG A 187 -11.89 -13.52 -4.85
N HIS A 188 -11.67 -12.21 -4.80
CA HIS A 188 -12.20 -11.33 -3.77
C HIS A 188 -13.74 -11.33 -3.76
N LYS A 189 -14.38 -11.23 -4.94
CA LYS A 189 -15.84 -11.38 -5.06
C LYS A 189 -16.33 -12.73 -4.52
N LYS A 190 -15.65 -13.82 -4.86
CA LYS A 190 -15.99 -15.16 -4.36
C LYS A 190 -15.83 -15.27 -2.84
N ALA A 191 -14.82 -14.62 -2.27
CA ALA A 191 -14.59 -14.54 -0.83
C ALA A 191 -15.61 -13.65 -0.11
N ARG A 192 -16.41 -12.86 -0.85
CA ARG A 192 -17.40 -11.92 -0.35
C ARG A 192 -16.79 -10.71 0.36
N ASP A 193 -15.68 -10.20 -0.17
CA ASP A 193 -15.17 -8.90 0.25
C ASP A 193 -16.22 -7.82 0.01
N ASP A 194 -16.31 -6.86 0.90
CA ASP A 194 -17.25 -5.73 0.80
C ASP A 194 -16.84 -4.75 -0.29
N PHE A 195 -15.52 -4.60 -0.53
CA PHE A 195 -14.95 -3.70 -1.52
C PHE A 195 -13.77 -4.35 -2.23
N ILE A 196 -13.53 -3.95 -3.48
CA ILE A 196 -12.37 -4.40 -4.25
C ILE A 196 -11.61 -3.17 -4.79
N VAL A 197 -10.31 -3.10 -4.53
CA VAL A 197 -9.43 -2.12 -5.16
C VAL A 197 -8.88 -2.68 -6.46
N ALA A 198 -9.20 -2.05 -7.58
CA ALA A 198 -8.56 -2.31 -8.87
C ALA A 198 -7.26 -1.50 -8.96
N GLN A 199 -6.13 -2.11 -8.62
CA GLN A 199 -4.84 -1.44 -8.56
C GLN A 199 -4.04 -1.63 -9.86
N GLY A 200 -3.90 -0.55 -10.62
CA GLY A 200 -3.19 -0.54 -11.90
C GLY A 200 -1.67 -0.55 -11.78
N TYR A 201 -1.04 -0.77 -12.94
CA TYR A 201 0.41 -0.88 -13.12
C TYR A 201 1.18 0.34 -12.61
N GLU A 202 0.59 1.53 -12.64
CA GLU A 202 1.19 2.82 -12.27
C GLU A 202 1.40 2.99 -10.76
N ALA A 203 0.79 2.11 -9.96
CA ALA A 203 0.88 2.16 -8.50
C ALA A 203 2.32 1.97 -7.99
N GLY A 204 2.63 2.60 -6.87
CA GLY A 204 3.82 2.31 -6.05
C GLY A 204 3.64 1.05 -5.22
N GLY A 205 4.74 0.50 -4.72
CA GLY A 205 4.71 -0.75 -3.97
C GLY A 205 4.38 -1.95 -4.87
N HIS A 206 3.84 -3.01 -4.29
CA HIS A 206 3.47 -4.20 -5.05
C HIS A 206 2.40 -3.86 -6.08
N THR A 207 2.64 -4.17 -7.35
CA THR A 207 1.75 -3.82 -8.45
C THR A 207 1.59 -4.94 -9.47
N GLY A 208 0.49 -4.87 -10.25
CA GLY A 208 0.18 -5.76 -11.36
C GLY A 208 0.89 -5.37 -12.66
N ARG A 209 0.31 -5.80 -13.79
CA ARG A 209 0.86 -5.56 -15.15
C ARG A 209 -0.10 -4.80 -16.05
N ILE A 210 -1.31 -4.50 -15.59
CA ILE A 210 -2.37 -3.88 -16.38
C ILE A 210 -2.51 -2.44 -15.91
N GLY A 211 -2.48 -1.48 -16.83
CA GLY A 211 -2.66 -0.06 -16.53
C GLY A 211 -4.04 0.24 -15.96
N THR A 212 -4.12 1.25 -15.10
CA THR A 212 -5.33 1.61 -14.35
C THR A 212 -6.52 1.86 -15.28
N PHE A 213 -6.31 2.59 -16.37
CA PHE A 213 -7.36 2.95 -17.32
C PHE A 213 -8.01 1.73 -18.01
N ALA A 214 -7.23 0.67 -18.23
CA ALA A 214 -7.72 -0.58 -18.79
C ALA A 214 -8.26 -1.54 -17.73
N LEU A 215 -7.70 -1.52 -16.52
CA LEU A 215 -8.04 -2.47 -15.46
C LEU A 215 -9.39 -2.15 -14.80
N VAL A 216 -9.61 -0.89 -14.44
CA VAL A 216 -10.76 -0.47 -13.63
C VAL A 216 -12.08 -0.89 -14.26
N PRO A 217 -12.42 -0.54 -15.52
CA PRO A 217 -13.71 -0.93 -16.09
C PRO A 217 -13.89 -2.43 -16.21
N GLN A 218 -12.83 -3.19 -16.53
CA GLN A 218 -12.89 -4.65 -16.59
C GLN A 218 -13.18 -5.27 -15.22
N VAL A 219 -12.61 -4.73 -14.16
CA VAL A 219 -12.87 -5.20 -12.79
C VAL A 219 -14.29 -4.84 -12.38
N VAL A 220 -14.74 -3.59 -12.60
CA VAL A 220 -16.10 -3.14 -12.31
C VAL A 220 -17.12 -4.09 -12.94
N ASP A 221 -17.02 -4.34 -14.24
CA ASP A 221 -17.95 -5.22 -14.96
C ASP A 221 -17.92 -6.67 -14.41
N ALA A 222 -16.74 -7.18 -14.12
CA ALA A 222 -16.58 -8.59 -13.68
C ALA A 222 -17.11 -8.83 -12.26
N VAL A 223 -16.98 -7.86 -11.36
CA VAL A 223 -17.33 -8.06 -9.95
C VAL A 223 -18.67 -7.48 -9.53
N ALA A 224 -19.38 -6.79 -10.43
CA ALA A 224 -20.70 -6.23 -10.11
C ALA A 224 -21.60 -7.25 -9.39
N PRO A 225 -22.34 -6.88 -8.34
CA PRO A 225 -22.52 -5.53 -7.79
C PRO A 225 -21.50 -5.12 -6.72
N THR A 226 -20.38 -5.82 -6.52
CA THR A 226 -19.38 -5.46 -5.50
C THR A 226 -18.73 -4.11 -5.86
N PRO A 227 -18.75 -3.09 -4.97
CA PRO A 227 -18.15 -1.80 -5.20
C PRO A 227 -16.64 -1.85 -5.45
N VAL A 228 -16.16 -1.07 -6.44
CA VAL A 228 -14.74 -1.05 -6.84
C VAL A 228 -14.16 0.33 -6.58
N LEU A 229 -12.99 0.36 -5.94
CA LEU A 229 -12.14 1.56 -5.85
C LEU A 229 -11.02 1.46 -6.88
N ALA A 230 -10.65 2.60 -7.48
CA ALA A 230 -9.53 2.67 -8.41
C ALA A 230 -8.24 3.05 -7.67
N ALA A 231 -7.12 2.44 -8.03
CA ALA A 231 -5.80 2.75 -7.50
C ALA A 231 -4.71 2.71 -8.59
N GLY A 232 -3.66 3.52 -8.40
CA GLY A 232 -2.55 3.64 -9.35
C GLY A 232 -2.72 4.79 -10.33
N GLY A 233 -1.73 5.68 -10.39
CA GLY A 233 -1.74 6.83 -11.30
C GLY A 233 -2.68 7.98 -10.90
N ILE A 234 -3.24 7.97 -9.69
CA ILE A 234 -4.19 8.99 -9.21
C ILE A 234 -3.47 9.93 -8.24
N GLY A 235 -3.40 11.22 -8.58
CA GLY A 235 -2.71 12.22 -7.78
C GLY A 235 -3.48 13.53 -7.57
N ASP A 236 -4.59 13.75 -8.29
CA ASP A 236 -5.42 14.94 -8.19
C ASP A 236 -6.89 14.67 -8.59
N GLY A 237 -7.72 15.74 -8.62
CA GLY A 237 -9.14 15.65 -8.96
C GLY A 237 -9.43 15.11 -10.37
N ARG A 238 -8.49 15.21 -11.32
CA ARG A 238 -8.66 14.61 -12.66
C ARG A 238 -8.68 13.09 -12.58
N GLY A 239 -7.78 12.52 -11.79
CA GLY A 239 -7.73 11.09 -11.56
C GLY A 239 -8.95 10.58 -10.80
N LEU A 240 -9.45 11.33 -9.82
CA LEU A 240 -10.69 11.00 -9.10
C LEU A 240 -11.89 10.97 -10.05
N VAL A 241 -12.09 12.00 -10.88
CA VAL A 241 -13.18 12.03 -11.86
C VAL A 241 -13.04 10.89 -12.88
N ALA A 242 -11.84 10.64 -13.39
CA ALA A 242 -11.60 9.54 -14.33
C ALA A 242 -11.96 8.18 -13.70
N ALA A 243 -11.60 7.94 -12.44
CA ALA A 243 -11.97 6.73 -11.71
C ALA A 243 -13.48 6.54 -11.62
N LEU A 244 -14.22 7.60 -11.27
CA LEU A 244 -15.68 7.57 -11.19
C LEU A 244 -16.33 7.30 -12.57
N VAL A 245 -15.82 7.93 -13.64
CA VAL A 245 -16.31 7.69 -15.02
C VAL A 245 -16.02 6.26 -15.49
N LEU A 246 -14.95 5.65 -15.03
CA LEU A 246 -14.62 4.23 -15.30
C LEU A 246 -15.46 3.24 -14.46
N GLY A 247 -16.40 3.74 -13.63
CA GLY A 247 -17.30 2.95 -12.82
C GLY A 247 -16.85 2.63 -11.42
N ALA A 248 -15.72 3.18 -10.96
CA ALA A 248 -15.31 3.07 -9.56
C ALA A 248 -16.19 3.94 -8.65
N VAL A 249 -16.36 3.53 -7.39
CA VAL A 249 -17.13 4.28 -6.38
C VAL A 249 -16.26 5.22 -5.54
N GLY A 250 -14.94 5.16 -5.71
CA GLY A 250 -13.95 5.97 -5.01
C GLY A 250 -12.52 5.60 -5.42
N ILE A 251 -11.56 6.15 -4.71
CA ILE A 251 -10.14 5.96 -4.99
C ILE A 251 -9.34 5.49 -3.77
N TRP A 252 -8.25 4.77 -4.04
CA TRP A 252 -7.25 4.31 -3.07
C TRP A 252 -5.91 4.92 -3.44
N VAL A 253 -5.37 5.81 -2.60
CA VAL A 253 -4.27 6.71 -2.94
C VAL A 253 -3.10 6.53 -1.99
N GLY A 254 -1.92 6.16 -2.50
CA GLY A 254 -0.68 6.06 -1.73
C GLY A 254 0.26 7.24 -2.01
N THR A 255 0.85 7.27 -3.20
CA THR A 255 1.97 8.15 -3.55
C THR A 255 1.69 9.64 -3.29
N ALA A 256 0.48 10.13 -3.54
CA ALA A 256 0.16 11.52 -3.26
C ALA A 256 0.27 11.85 -1.76
N PHE A 257 -0.09 10.92 -0.88
CA PHE A 257 0.04 11.11 0.55
C PHE A 257 1.46 10.86 1.11
N LEU A 258 2.41 10.36 0.32
CA LEU A 258 3.84 10.44 0.68
C LEU A 258 4.33 11.89 0.76
N PHE A 259 3.67 12.82 0.07
CA PHE A 259 3.91 14.25 0.13
C PHE A 259 3.15 14.95 1.27
N ALA A 260 2.44 14.21 2.12
CA ALA A 260 1.84 14.77 3.32
C ALA A 260 2.91 15.10 4.37
N GLU A 261 2.73 16.22 5.08
CA GLU A 261 3.59 16.60 6.22
C GLU A 261 3.56 15.53 7.31
N GLU A 262 2.42 14.86 7.47
CA GLU A 262 2.18 13.82 8.46
C GLU A 262 2.71 12.44 8.05
N ALA A 263 3.19 12.28 6.80
CA ALA A 263 3.77 11.02 6.34
C ALA A 263 5.11 10.73 7.03
N ASN A 264 5.22 9.54 7.61
CA ASN A 264 6.45 9.11 8.26
C ASN A 264 7.45 8.57 7.23
N ILE A 265 8.12 9.47 6.54
CA ILE A 265 9.23 9.18 5.63
C ILE A 265 10.44 10.02 6.00
N THR A 266 11.64 9.52 5.73
CA THR A 266 12.89 10.26 6.00
C THR A 266 13.03 11.47 5.08
N ASP A 267 13.83 12.47 5.50
CA ASP A 267 14.14 13.64 4.67
C ASP A 267 14.81 13.25 3.35
N ILE A 268 15.64 12.19 3.37
CA ILE A 268 16.27 11.65 2.17
C ILE A 268 15.21 11.08 1.23
N HIS A 269 14.27 10.29 1.73
CA HIS A 269 13.18 9.76 0.91
C HIS A 269 12.30 10.89 0.38
N ARG A 270 11.95 11.87 1.22
CA ARG A 270 11.19 13.06 0.80
C ARG A 270 11.89 13.83 -0.32
N LYS A 271 13.20 14.02 -0.22
CA LYS A 271 13.99 14.64 -1.28
C LYS A 271 13.95 13.81 -2.57
N MET A 272 14.19 12.50 -2.47
CA MET A 272 14.17 11.61 -3.65
C MET A 272 12.84 11.69 -4.42
N ILE A 273 11.69 11.63 -3.74
CA ILE A 273 10.38 11.69 -4.40
C ILE A 273 10.07 13.09 -4.95
N THR A 274 10.54 14.17 -4.30
CA THR A 274 10.33 15.55 -4.77
C THR A 274 11.12 15.85 -6.05
N GLU A 275 12.33 15.31 -6.15
CA GLU A 275 13.20 15.47 -7.32
C GLU A 275 12.82 14.55 -8.48
N ALA A 276 12.15 13.43 -8.22
CA ALA A 276 11.78 12.41 -9.20
C ALA A 276 10.77 12.92 -10.24
N ASN A 277 10.83 12.36 -11.44
CA ASN A 277 9.82 12.49 -12.48
C ASN A 277 9.13 11.13 -12.73
N GLU A 278 8.21 11.05 -13.69
CA GLU A 278 7.44 9.86 -14.03
C GLU A 278 8.30 8.68 -14.54
N GLU A 279 9.48 8.95 -15.08
CA GLU A 279 10.42 7.94 -15.59
C GLU A 279 11.39 7.43 -14.53
N ASP A 280 11.48 8.09 -13.37
CA ASP A 280 12.40 7.72 -12.30
C ASP A 280 11.89 6.57 -11.41
N THR A 281 10.75 5.98 -11.74
CA THR A 281 10.27 4.77 -11.07
C THR A 281 10.62 3.52 -11.88
N ARG A 282 10.89 2.42 -11.16
CA ARG A 282 11.19 1.13 -11.78
C ARG A 282 10.49 -0.01 -11.02
N ILE A 283 10.04 -1.02 -11.78
CA ILE A 283 9.53 -2.27 -11.20
C ILE A 283 10.67 -3.27 -11.06
N SER A 284 10.77 -3.87 -9.88
CA SER A 284 11.71 -4.93 -9.59
C SER A 284 11.11 -5.99 -8.67
N ARG A 285 11.78 -7.13 -8.55
CA ARG A 285 11.48 -8.20 -7.59
C ARG A 285 12.57 -8.34 -6.52
N VAL A 286 13.54 -7.46 -6.53
CA VAL A 286 14.76 -7.55 -5.72
C VAL A 286 14.46 -7.58 -4.22
N TRP A 287 13.50 -6.79 -3.75
CA TRP A 287 13.23 -6.64 -2.31
C TRP A 287 12.41 -7.78 -1.71
N THR A 288 11.35 -8.18 -2.39
CA THR A 288 10.36 -9.10 -1.81
C THR A 288 10.14 -10.38 -2.62
N GLY A 289 10.73 -10.48 -3.80
CA GLY A 289 10.45 -11.59 -4.73
C GLY A 289 9.17 -11.40 -5.56
N LYS A 290 8.36 -10.37 -5.26
CA LYS A 290 7.16 -9.99 -6.02
C LYS A 290 7.40 -8.66 -6.72
N THR A 291 6.71 -8.41 -7.84
CA THR A 291 6.80 -7.15 -8.58
C THR A 291 6.42 -5.97 -7.69
N LEU A 292 7.32 -5.02 -7.58
CA LEU A 292 7.19 -3.82 -6.73
C LEU A 292 7.77 -2.62 -7.49
N ARG A 293 7.02 -1.52 -7.55
CA ARG A 293 7.47 -0.24 -8.11
C ARG A 293 8.02 0.66 -7.02
N GLN A 294 9.19 1.22 -7.30
CA GLN A 294 9.88 2.16 -6.42
C GLN A 294 10.65 3.21 -7.23
N ILE A 295 11.19 4.22 -6.59
CA ILE A 295 12.23 5.08 -7.17
C ILE A 295 13.45 4.22 -7.54
N LYS A 296 14.07 4.47 -8.69
CA LYS A 296 15.32 3.82 -9.10
C LYS A 296 16.36 3.88 -7.99
N ASN A 297 17.07 2.80 -7.80
CA ASN A 297 17.93 2.62 -6.63
C ASN A 297 19.17 1.79 -6.99
N PRO A 298 20.37 2.17 -6.51
CA PRO A 298 21.61 1.46 -6.84
C PRO A 298 21.64 -0.02 -6.44
N ILE A 299 21.00 -0.41 -5.33
CA ILE A 299 20.87 -1.82 -4.91
C ILE A 299 20.10 -2.62 -5.95
N GLN A 300 19.01 -2.04 -6.48
CA GLN A 300 18.23 -2.66 -7.54
C GLN A 300 19.05 -2.85 -8.81
N GLU A 301 19.79 -1.82 -9.23
CA GLU A 301 20.62 -1.85 -10.44
C GLU A 301 21.74 -2.88 -10.31
N ALA A 302 22.39 -2.95 -9.15
CA ALA A 302 23.43 -3.93 -8.87
C ALA A 302 22.88 -5.36 -8.94
N PHE A 303 21.70 -5.61 -8.38
CA PHE A 303 21.05 -6.92 -8.43
C PHE A 303 20.68 -7.30 -9.87
N ASP A 304 20.05 -6.39 -10.60
CA ASP A 304 19.64 -6.61 -12.00
C ASP A 304 20.86 -6.91 -12.90
N SER A 305 22.00 -6.28 -12.60
CA SER A 305 23.27 -6.47 -13.33
C SER A 305 24.02 -7.75 -12.92
N SER A 306 23.69 -8.35 -11.80
CA SER A 306 24.41 -9.54 -11.27
C SER A 306 24.14 -10.82 -12.06
N GLY A 307 23.09 -10.86 -12.89
CA GLY A 307 22.61 -12.07 -13.55
C GLY A 307 21.83 -13.04 -12.64
N LEU A 308 21.73 -12.76 -11.34
CA LEU A 308 20.93 -13.54 -10.42
C LEU A 308 19.43 -13.30 -10.65
N ARG A 309 18.64 -14.38 -10.56
CA ARG A 309 17.18 -14.26 -10.60
C ARG A 309 16.64 -14.04 -9.19
N PRO A 310 15.73 -13.06 -8.99
CA PRO A 310 15.06 -12.91 -7.70
C PRO A 310 14.35 -14.19 -7.29
N LEU A 311 14.50 -14.55 -6.03
CA LEU A 311 13.89 -15.73 -5.41
C LEU A 311 12.37 -15.52 -5.25
N PRO A 312 11.59 -16.58 -4.96
CA PRO A 312 10.18 -16.45 -4.62
C PRO A 312 9.96 -15.49 -3.45
N MET A 313 8.74 -14.93 -3.37
CA MET A 313 8.31 -14.12 -2.24
C MET A 313 8.58 -14.86 -0.92
N LEU A 314 8.84 -14.13 0.17
CA LEU A 314 9.34 -14.56 1.47
C LEU A 314 10.81 -14.99 1.44
N VAL A 315 11.26 -15.87 0.52
CA VAL A 315 12.67 -16.27 0.43
C VAL A 315 13.54 -15.09 0.01
N GLN A 316 13.09 -14.30 -0.97
CA GLN A 316 13.77 -13.07 -1.38
C GLN A 316 13.76 -12.03 -0.27
N LEU A 317 12.63 -11.86 0.42
CA LEU A 317 12.55 -10.95 1.56
C LEU A 317 13.55 -11.36 2.66
N LEU A 318 13.60 -12.64 3.01
CA LEU A 318 14.58 -13.18 3.98
C LEU A 318 16.03 -12.93 3.56
N LEU A 319 16.33 -13.05 2.26
CA LEU A 319 17.65 -12.73 1.72
C LEU A 319 18.02 -11.26 1.98
N MET A 320 17.08 -10.34 1.69
CA MET A 320 17.32 -8.89 1.71
C MET A 320 17.23 -8.28 3.11
N MET A 321 16.55 -8.92 4.07
CA MET A 321 16.24 -8.33 5.37
C MET A 321 17.47 -7.84 6.15
N ASP A 322 18.57 -8.60 6.18
CA ASP A 322 19.78 -8.18 6.89
C ASP A 322 20.39 -6.94 6.24
N LEU A 323 20.38 -6.87 4.91
CA LEU A 323 20.85 -5.70 4.18
C LEU A 323 19.95 -4.49 4.45
N ILE A 324 18.63 -4.64 4.36
CA ILE A 324 17.66 -3.56 4.65
C ILE A 324 17.89 -3.01 6.06
N ASN A 325 17.94 -3.90 7.06
CA ASN A 325 18.13 -3.48 8.45
C ASN A 325 19.51 -2.82 8.68
N SER A 326 20.54 -3.31 8.00
CA SER A 326 21.90 -2.75 8.13
C SER A 326 22.00 -1.38 7.45
N LEU A 327 21.37 -1.21 6.29
CA LEU A 327 21.27 0.08 5.61
C LEU A 327 20.50 1.10 6.46
N ALA A 328 19.37 0.70 7.05
CA ALA A 328 18.59 1.57 7.93
C ALA A 328 19.41 2.01 9.16
N LYS A 329 20.11 1.08 9.83
CA LYS A 329 20.99 1.41 10.96
C LYS A 329 22.18 2.30 10.60
N ALA A 330 22.66 2.19 9.36
CA ALA A 330 23.74 3.02 8.84
C ALA A 330 23.20 4.34 8.24
N GLU A 331 21.91 4.63 8.41
CA GLU A 331 21.23 5.82 7.87
C GLU A 331 21.37 5.98 6.35
N ARG A 332 21.62 4.86 5.63
CA ARG A 332 21.74 4.84 4.16
C ARG A 332 20.35 4.70 3.52
N HIS A 333 19.45 5.64 3.85
CA HIS A 333 18.09 5.68 3.31
C HIS A 333 18.05 5.91 1.80
N ASP A 334 19.12 6.47 1.22
CA ASP A 334 19.33 6.59 -0.23
C ASP A 334 19.42 5.24 -0.95
N LEU A 335 19.77 4.18 -0.24
CA LEU A 335 19.90 2.82 -0.76
C LEU A 335 18.70 1.93 -0.44
N LEU A 336 17.78 2.40 0.40
CA LEU A 336 16.60 1.64 0.78
C LEU A 336 15.50 1.65 -0.30
N CYS A 337 14.56 0.73 -0.20
CA CYS A 337 13.41 0.67 -1.07
C CYS A 337 12.51 1.89 -0.81
N ALA A 338 12.22 2.68 -1.83
CA ALA A 338 11.31 3.82 -1.76
C ALA A 338 10.06 3.58 -2.65
N PRO A 339 9.06 2.82 -2.17
CA PRO A 339 7.88 2.48 -2.96
C PRO A 339 7.11 3.72 -3.39
N THR A 340 7.07 3.99 -4.70
CA THR A 340 6.51 5.23 -5.26
C THR A 340 5.92 4.94 -6.64
N GLY A 341 4.70 5.43 -6.92
CA GLY A 341 4.02 5.28 -8.20
C GLY A 341 4.46 6.32 -9.24
N GLN A 342 4.09 6.10 -10.49
CA GLN A 342 4.47 6.97 -11.62
C GLN A 342 3.88 8.38 -11.51
N ILE A 343 2.84 8.59 -10.69
CA ILE A 343 2.26 9.91 -10.44
C ILE A 343 3.23 10.88 -9.75
N VAL A 344 4.36 10.42 -9.25
CA VAL A 344 5.37 11.22 -8.57
C VAL A 344 5.82 12.43 -9.39
N GLY A 345 5.85 12.32 -10.72
CA GLY A 345 6.20 13.42 -11.62
C GLY A 345 5.32 14.67 -11.51
N MET A 346 4.07 14.51 -11.02
CA MET A 346 3.13 15.60 -10.81
C MET A 346 3.21 16.24 -9.41
N LEU A 347 3.91 15.60 -8.47
CA LEU A 347 3.89 15.94 -7.04
C LEU A 347 5.23 16.56 -6.65
N LYS A 348 5.25 17.85 -6.31
CA LYS A 348 6.50 18.59 -6.08
C LYS A 348 6.56 19.31 -4.73
N GLU A 349 5.44 19.38 -4.03
CA GLU A 349 5.32 20.14 -2.79
C GLU A 349 4.81 19.26 -1.65
N THR A 350 5.41 19.40 -0.48
CA THR A 350 4.88 18.84 0.76
C THR A 350 3.76 19.75 1.28
N LYS A 351 2.63 19.14 1.65
CA LYS A 351 1.43 19.85 2.14
C LYS A 351 0.80 19.05 3.29
N PRO A 352 0.00 19.67 4.16
CA PRO A 352 -0.84 18.93 5.08
C PRO A 352 -1.72 17.91 4.35
N ALA A 353 -1.93 16.72 4.93
CA ALA A 353 -2.77 15.68 4.31
C ALA A 353 -4.18 16.18 3.97
N LYS A 354 -4.75 17.06 4.83
CA LYS A 354 -6.01 17.74 4.57
C LYS A 354 -5.99 18.52 3.26
N GLN A 355 -4.93 19.29 3.01
CA GLN A 355 -4.80 20.10 1.80
C GLN A 355 -4.73 19.21 0.55
N ILE A 356 -4.00 18.08 0.63
CA ILE A 356 -3.91 17.12 -0.48
C ILE A 356 -5.30 16.56 -0.81
N LEU A 357 -6.07 16.19 0.20
CA LEU A 357 -7.43 15.67 0.02
C LEU A 357 -8.37 16.76 -0.51
N ASP A 358 -8.35 17.95 0.07
CA ASP A 358 -9.16 19.09 -0.37
C ASP A 358 -8.86 19.46 -1.83
N ASP A 359 -7.58 19.48 -2.26
CA ASP A 359 -7.17 19.76 -3.63
C ASP A 359 -7.74 18.70 -4.61
N MET A 360 -7.75 17.42 -4.22
CA MET A 360 -8.34 16.33 -5.02
C MET A 360 -9.86 16.51 -5.16
N VAL A 361 -10.55 16.70 -4.06
CA VAL A 361 -12.01 16.79 -4.03
C VAL A 361 -12.51 18.07 -4.73
N ASN A 362 -11.96 19.22 -4.37
CA ASN A 362 -12.33 20.50 -4.99
C ASN A 362 -11.99 20.54 -6.48
N GLY A 363 -10.85 19.93 -6.87
CA GLY A 363 -10.45 19.75 -8.26
C GLY A 363 -11.46 18.90 -9.04
N ALA A 364 -11.96 17.82 -8.43
CA ALA A 364 -12.99 16.97 -9.02
C ALA A 364 -14.33 17.68 -9.16
N ILE A 365 -14.79 18.39 -8.12
CA ILE A 365 -16.02 19.19 -8.12
C ILE A 365 -15.98 20.24 -9.24
N LYS A 366 -14.88 20.99 -9.33
CA LYS A 366 -14.67 22.00 -10.37
C LYS A 366 -14.67 21.38 -11.77
N LEU A 367 -14.01 20.23 -11.91
CA LEU A 367 -13.94 19.54 -13.20
C LEU A 367 -15.33 19.09 -13.68
N LEU A 368 -16.12 18.47 -12.80
CA LEU A 368 -17.46 17.98 -13.11
C LEU A 368 -18.46 19.12 -13.31
N GLY A 369 -18.44 20.14 -12.45
CA GLY A 369 -19.44 21.19 -12.42
C GLY A 369 -19.19 22.35 -13.39
N GLU A 370 -17.92 22.60 -13.75
CA GLU A 370 -17.54 23.78 -14.51
C GLU A 370 -16.73 23.45 -15.78
N THR A 371 -15.67 22.64 -15.65
CA THR A 371 -14.71 22.49 -16.75
C THR A 371 -15.22 21.58 -17.86
N LEU A 372 -15.73 20.40 -17.53
CA LEU A 372 -16.24 19.44 -18.52
C LEU A 372 -17.44 19.98 -19.30
N PRO A 373 -18.46 20.61 -18.67
CA PRO A 373 -19.60 21.19 -19.42
C PRO A 373 -19.19 22.27 -20.43
N THR A 374 -18.05 22.94 -20.24
CA THR A 374 -17.57 23.93 -21.20
C THR A 374 -16.73 23.34 -22.33
N LYS A 375 -16.10 22.18 -22.09
CA LYS A 375 -15.21 21.54 -23.06
C LYS A 375 -15.86 20.47 -23.90
N VAL A 376 -16.89 19.80 -23.35
CA VAL A 376 -17.59 18.69 -24.00
C VAL A 376 -19.02 19.10 -24.23
N LYS A 377 -19.45 19.20 -25.49
CA LYS A 377 -20.83 19.47 -25.90
C LYS A 377 -21.41 18.23 -26.55
N ILE A 378 -22.65 17.92 -26.23
CA ILE A 378 -23.44 16.94 -26.98
C ILE A 378 -24.27 17.75 -27.97
N GLU A 379 -23.94 17.63 -29.25
CA GLU A 379 -24.70 18.28 -30.32
C GLU A 379 -25.80 17.31 -30.78
N SER A 380 -27.03 17.82 -30.87
CA SER A 380 -28.22 17.07 -31.36
C SER A 380 -28.32 17.11 -32.86
#